data_1560b902175823a9afa1ea741661a425
#
_entry.id   1560b902175823a9afa1ea741661a425
#
_cell.length_a   1.000
_cell.length_b   1.000
_cell.length_c   1.000
_cell.angle_alpha   90.00
_cell.angle_beta   90.00
_cell.angle_gamma   90.00
#
_symmetry.space_group_name_H-M   'P 1'
#
loop_
_entity.id
_entity.type
_entity.pdbx_description
1 polymer ?
#
loop_
_entity_poly.entity_id
_entity_poly.type
_entity_poly.pdbx_seq_one_letter_code
_entity_poly.pdbx_strand_id
1 'polypeptide(L)'
;MGLLKIDHIRVLAAIPHIKEELEQNLGHAVTDGDINELYNVFESTLLENLVAYSTVKPYVTETVDALRSQGICIGSTSAYTRAMMDRITSHVAKQGYVPDCCVCADEVSRGRPYPYMMWKNMSELDIADPRHVVKVGDTVSDIREGVSADAWTVGVVMGSSELGLNEDEVREISSEELLALKKKTFERFCEAGADYVIDDMRELPGIIGQINDQLREMEPHKLLTPGPLTTRRSVKLAQLADHCTWDDSYKKLTVGIMNDITKICADTDEYATVLLQGSGSYAVEAMIQTFCSDDEKLLIVENGAYGKRMIRQAEMAGKKYTVLSFDMCTAIDPKAVQKKLDEEPDIKTVMFVHSETTSGLINPLKEIAGIAKAAGKTVLVDTMSSFAAYETDMKAFGIDALASSANKCLEGLPGLAFVVAAKKLLEGESCSKSLCLDLCDQYRYLYPDGKFRFTSPTTVLLALRRALDLYKLEGGLEARKARYQANHDALMEGMRRLGITSIVPEKWQSYIITTFDLGDISFADMYAQLKADGFVIYPGKLTDKNTFRIGTIGDLYPKDYERLCKCLEEYLNSGK
;
A
#
# COMPACT_ATOMS: atom_id res chain seq x y z
N MET A 1 -13.00 9.71 -32.35
CA MET A 1 -11.87 9.41 -33.26
C MET A 1 -11.01 8.30 -32.69
N GLY A 2 -9.97 7.80 -33.40
CA GLY A 2 -9.09 6.74 -32.87
C GLY A 2 -9.57 5.30 -33.00
N LEU A 3 -10.75 5.04 -33.55
CA LEU A 3 -11.25 3.70 -33.85
C LEU A 3 -10.66 3.16 -35.17
N LEU A 4 -10.73 1.83 -35.40
CA LEU A 4 -10.54 1.23 -36.71
C LEU A 4 -11.39 1.99 -37.75
N LYS A 5 -10.84 2.24 -38.93
CA LYS A 5 -11.52 3.09 -39.93
C LYS A 5 -12.88 2.55 -40.37
N ILE A 6 -13.01 1.24 -40.49
CA ILE A 6 -14.30 0.60 -40.77
C ILE A 6 -15.33 0.81 -39.65
N ASP A 7 -14.90 0.74 -38.38
CA ASP A 7 -15.76 0.99 -37.24
C ASP A 7 -16.13 2.48 -37.13
N HIS A 8 -15.19 3.36 -37.51
CA HIS A 8 -15.46 4.78 -37.58
C HIS A 8 -16.58 5.09 -38.63
N ILE A 9 -16.50 4.49 -39.81
CA ILE A 9 -17.54 4.61 -40.84
C ILE A 9 -18.88 4.08 -40.32
N ARG A 10 -18.86 2.91 -39.63
CA ARG A 10 -20.05 2.32 -39.03
C ARG A 10 -20.72 3.26 -38.02
N VAL A 11 -19.91 3.91 -37.16
CA VAL A 11 -20.41 4.89 -36.18
C VAL A 11 -20.96 6.12 -36.86
N LEU A 12 -20.28 6.64 -37.89
CA LEU A 12 -20.77 7.79 -38.67
C LEU A 12 -22.09 7.48 -39.37
N ALA A 13 -22.20 6.33 -40.02
CA ALA A 13 -23.41 5.87 -40.69
C ALA A 13 -24.59 5.61 -39.74
N ALA A 14 -24.34 5.45 -38.43
CA ALA A 14 -25.38 5.32 -37.42
C ALA A 14 -25.93 6.66 -36.88
N ILE A 15 -25.26 7.78 -37.19
CA ILE A 15 -25.75 9.12 -36.79
C ILE A 15 -27.07 9.40 -37.51
N PRO A 16 -28.15 9.81 -36.82
CA PRO A 16 -29.50 9.83 -37.38
C PRO A 16 -29.61 10.57 -38.74
N HIS A 17 -29.11 11.79 -38.83
CA HIS A 17 -29.19 12.57 -40.07
C HIS A 17 -28.35 11.99 -41.22
N ILE A 18 -27.16 11.43 -40.91
CA ILE A 18 -26.30 10.77 -41.91
C ILE A 18 -26.93 9.47 -42.37
N LYS A 19 -27.53 8.71 -41.44
CA LYS A 19 -28.22 7.45 -41.72
C LYS A 19 -29.41 7.70 -42.68
N GLU A 20 -30.25 8.68 -42.36
CA GLU A 20 -31.38 9.05 -43.18
C GLU A 20 -30.97 9.44 -44.61
N GLU A 21 -29.91 10.23 -44.73
CA GLU A 21 -29.40 10.67 -46.05
C GLU A 21 -28.77 9.50 -46.82
N LEU A 22 -28.04 8.60 -46.15
CA LEU A 22 -27.51 7.39 -46.76
C LEU A 22 -28.64 6.45 -47.24
N GLU A 23 -29.64 6.19 -46.43
CA GLU A 23 -30.78 5.31 -46.76
C GLU A 23 -31.63 5.90 -47.92
N GLN A 24 -31.77 7.22 -47.99
CA GLN A 24 -32.41 7.89 -49.12
C GLN A 24 -31.61 7.69 -50.42
N ASN A 25 -30.30 7.82 -50.38
CA ASN A 25 -29.43 7.65 -51.54
C ASN A 25 -29.29 6.20 -51.99
N LEU A 26 -29.27 5.24 -51.06
CA LEU A 26 -29.17 3.83 -51.33
C LEU A 26 -30.52 3.21 -51.76
N GLY A 27 -31.63 3.80 -51.33
CA GLY A 27 -32.98 3.27 -51.58
C GLY A 27 -33.35 2.06 -50.69
N HIS A 28 -32.52 1.75 -49.69
CA HIS A 28 -32.73 0.68 -48.70
C HIS A 28 -32.03 1.04 -47.38
N ALA A 29 -32.37 0.31 -46.32
CA ALA A 29 -31.70 0.45 -45.02
C ALA A 29 -30.20 0.09 -45.14
N VAL A 30 -29.32 0.85 -44.44
CA VAL A 30 -27.86 0.64 -44.47
C VAL A 30 -27.51 -0.76 -43.96
N THR A 31 -26.77 -1.49 -44.74
CA THR A 31 -26.28 -2.86 -44.44
C THR A 31 -24.77 -2.91 -44.17
N ASP A 32 -24.27 -4.00 -43.62
CA ASP A 32 -22.80 -4.22 -43.49
C ASP A 32 -22.10 -4.28 -44.87
N GLY A 33 -22.82 -4.67 -45.93
CA GLY A 33 -22.30 -4.61 -47.31
C GLY A 33 -22.01 -3.18 -47.74
N ASP A 34 -22.96 -2.29 -47.51
CA ASP A 34 -22.80 -0.86 -47.84
C ASP A 34 -21.66 -0.21 -47.04
N ILE A 35 -21.52 -0.58 -45.75
CA ILE A 35 -20.41 -0.11 -44.92
C ILE A 35 -19.05 -0.57 -45.50
N ASN A 36 -18.96 -1.81 -45.95
CA ASN A 36 -17.72 -2.34 -46.56
C ASN A 36 -17.42 -1.62 -47.89
N GLU A 37 -18.42 -1.33 -48.69
CA GLU A 37 -18.27 -0.59 -49.96
C GLU A 37 -17.81 0.85 -49.71
N LEU A 38 -18.43 1.55 -48.76
CA LEU A 38 -17.99 2.85 -48.29
C LEU A 38 -16.58 2.85 -47.76
N TYR A 39 -16.20 1.79 -47.00
CA TYR A 39 -14.83 1.64 -46.50
C TYR A 39 -13.81 1.48 -47.61
N ASN A 40 -14.09 0.69 -48.64
CA ASN A 40 -13.18 0.47 -49.77
C ASN A 40 -12.91 1.76 -50.56
N VAL A 41 -13.96 2.55 -50.80
CA VAL A 41 -13.84 3.87 -51.45
C VAL A 41 -13.06 4.86 -50.56
N PHE A 42 -13.39 4.89 -49.27
CA PHE A 42 -12.68 5.71 -48.30
C PHE A 42 -11.20 5.32 -48.19
N GLU A 43 -10.87 4.02 -48.13
CA GLU A 43 -9.50 3.52 -47.99
C GLU A 43 -8.64 3.95 -49.19
N SER A 44 -9.13 3.80 -50.42
CA SER A 44 -8.42 4.23 -51.64
C SER A 44 -8.15 5.73 -51.64
N THR A 45 -9.18 6.55 -51.36
CA THR A 45 -9.07 8.01 -51.28
C THR A 45 -8.11 8.45 -50.15
N LEU A 46 -8.18 7.76 -49.00
CA LEU A 46 -7.30 8.05 -47.88
C LEU A 46 -5.84 7.78 -48.26
N LEU A 47 -5.56 6.62 -48.87
CA LEU A 47 -4.21 6.23 -49.29
C LEU A 47 -3.57 7.22 -50.28
N GLU A 48 -4.36 7.86 -51.14
CA GLU A 48 -3.89 8.89 -52.07
C GLU A 48 -3.50 10.20 -51.38
N ASN A 49 -4.22 10.56 -50.32
CA ASN A 49 -4.06 11.83 -49.64
C ASN A 49 -3.23 11.77 -48.35
N LEU A 50 -2.90 10.59 -47.86
CA LEU A 50 -2.39 10.35 -46.53
C LEU A 50 -1.08 11.10 -46.23
N VAL A 51 -0.17 11.17 -47.21
CA VAL A 51 1.12 11.88 -47.10
C VAL A 51 0.93 13.40 -46.99
N ALA A 52 -0.03 13.96 -47.72
CA ALA A 52 -0.30 15.41 -47.71
C ALA A 52 -0.74 15.92 -46.33
N TYR A 53 -1.35 15.03 -45.51
CA TYR A 53 -1.85 15.36 -44.16
C TYR A 53 -1.03 14.73 -43.03
N SER A 54 0.18 14.25 -43.30
CA SER A 54 1.07 13.64 -42.28
C SER A 54 2.22 14.56 -41.87
N THR A 55 1.89 15.78 -41.51
CA THR A 55 2.84 16.73 -40.92
C THR A 55 3.03 16.41 -39.42
N VAL A 56 4.28 16.34 -38.99
CA VAL A 56 4.61 16.16 -37.55
C VAL A 56 4.14 17.39 -36.79
N LYS A 57 3.40 17.19 -35.70
CA LYS A 57 2.89 18.28 -34.88
C LYS A 57 4.02 19.06 -34.21
N PRO A 58 3.81 20.36 -33.88
CA PRO A 58 4.81 21.20 -33.22
C PRO A 58 5.37 20.55 -31.95
N TYR A 59 6.66 20.73 -31.72
CA TYR A 59 7.42 20.29 -30.54
C TYR A 59 7.55 18.77 -30.36
N VAL A 60 7.01 17.94 -31.26
CA VAL A 60 7.10 16.47 -31.14
C VAL A 60 8.53 15.99 -31.32
N THR A 61 9.23 16.46 -32.35
CA THR A 61 10.61 16.04 -32.66
C THR A 61 11.58 16.42 -31.54
N GLU A 62 11.52 17.65 -31.08
CA GLU A 62 12.37 18.18 -30.01
C GLU A 62 12.11 17.42 -28.68
N THR A 63 10.84 17.13 -28.39
CA THR A 63 10.48 16.38 -27.19
C THR A 63 10.96 14.93 -27.26
N VAL A 64 10.78 14.28 -28.41
CA VAL A 64 11.25 12.90 -28.63
C VAL A 64 12.79 12.81 -28.51
N ASP A 65 13.52 13.76 -29.08
CA ASP A 65 14.97 13.83 -28.98
C ASP A 65 15.43 14.03 -27.51
N ALA A 66 14.74 14.89 -26.77
CA ALA A 66 15.01 15.10 -25.34
C ALA A 66 14.75 13.82 -24.51
N LEU A 67 13.69 13.07 -24.78
CA LEU A 67 13.39 11.81 -24.11
C LEU A 67 14.41 10.71 -24.47
N ARG A 68 14.79 10.60 -25.74
CA ARG A 68 15.83 9.66 -26.19
C ARG A 68 17.18 9.92 -25.56
N SER A 69 17.53 11.18 -25.37
CA SER A 69 18.78 11.54 -24.67
C SER A 69 18.82 11.01 -23.23
N GLN A 70 17.68 10.68 -22.64
CA GLN A 70 17.52 10.06 -21.32
C GLN A 70 17.41 8.52 -21.40
N GLY A 71 17.57 7.91 -22.58
CA GLY A 71 17.46 6.46 -22.77
C GLY A 71 16.03 5.93 -22.89
N ILE A 72 15.03 6.80 -23.12
CA ILE A 72 13.63 6.40 -23.25
C ILE A 72 13.34 5.97 -24.69
N CYS A 73 12.80 4.76 -24.86
CA CYS A 73 12.33 4.23 -26.13
C CYS A 73 10.98 4.84 -26.53
N ILE A 74 10.78 5.03 -27.83
CA ILE A 74 9.57 5.64 -28.39
C ILE A 74 8.79 4.58 -29.20
N GLY A 75 7.67 4.12 -28.65
CA GLY A 75 6.71 3.27 -29.35
C GLY A 75 5.55 4.08 -29.94
N SER A 76 5.02 3.67 -31.07
CA SER A 76 3.79 4.22 -31.65
C SER A 76 2.71 3.16 -31.76
N THR A 77 1.45 3.54 -31.49
CA THR A 77 0.26 2.75 -31.82
C THR A 77 -0.61 3.52 -32.80
N SER A 78 -1.18 2.87 -33.77
CA SER A 78 -2.01 3.53 -34.76
C SER A 78 -3.28 2.76 -35.10
N ALA A 79 -4.39 3.49 -35.26
CA ALA A 79 -5.64 2.94 -35.78
C ALA A 79 -5.61 2.79 -37.34
N TYR A 80 -4.52 3.15 -37.98
CA TYR A 80 -4.28 2.85 -39.39
C TYR A 80 -3.78 1.41 -39.58
N THR A 81 -3.94 0.89 -40.79
CA THR A 81 -3.36 -0.41 -41.19
C THR A 81 -1.86 -0.27 -41.42
N ARG A 82 -1.13 -1.39 -41.44
CA ARG A 82 0.29 -1.41 -41.74
C ARG A 82 0.60 -0.74 -43.08
N ALA A 83 -0.19 -1.04 -44.12
CA ALA A 83 -0.03 -0.45 -45.44
C ALA A 83 -0.16 1.09 -45.46
N MET A 84 -1.05 1.63 -44.63
CA MET A 84 -1.18 3.08 -44.44
C MET A 84 0.03 3.66 -43.69
N MET A 85 0.44 3.00 -42.60
CA MET A 85 1.56 3.47 -41.77
C MET A 85 2.89 3.43 -42.48
N ASP A 86 3.15 2.48 -43.36
CA ASP A 86 4.38 2.41 -44.13
C ASP A 86 4.60 3.63 -45.06
N ARG A 87 3.49 4.20 -45.57
CA ARG A 87 3.53 5.46 -46.32
C ARG A 87 3.80 6.66 -45.42
N ILE A 88 3.16 6.71 -44.25
CA ILE A 88 3.31 7.80 -43.29
C ILE A 88 4.72 7.81 -42.70
N THR A 89 5.19 6.66 -42.20
CA THR A 89 6.50 6.55 -41.51
C THR A 89 7.65 7.02 -42.39
N SER A 90 7.65 6.68 -43.69
CA SER A 90 8.64 7.16 -44.64
C SER A 90 8.60 8.68 -44.83
N HIS A 91 7.44 9.30 -44.69
CA HIS A 91 7.28 10.75 -44.82
C HIS A 91 7.67 11.50 -43.55
N VAL A 92 7.20 11.05 -42.39
CA VAL A 92 7.48 11.71 -41.10
C VAL A 92 8.92 11.52 -40.65
N ALA A 93 9.59 10.45 -41.10
CA ALA A 93 11.01 10.25 -40.88
C ALA A 93 11.88 11.39 -41.49
N LYS A 94 11.46 11.94 -42.62
CA LYS A 94 12.11 13.11 -43.23
C LYS A 94 11.92 14.39 -42.45
N GLN A 95 10.92 14.40 -41.55
CA GLN A 95 10.63 15.51 -40.65
C GLN A 95 11.22 15.30 -39.24
N GLY A 96 12.03 14.23 -39.06
CA GLY A 96 12.73 13.93 -37.81
C GLY A 96 12.02 13.00 -36.84
N TYR A 97 10.81 12.49 -37.15
CA TYR A 97 10.12 11.54 -36.27
C TYR A 97 10.27 10.10 -36.73
N VAL A 98 10.97 9.29 -35.95
CA VAL A 98 11.16 7.85 -36.20
C VAL A 98 10.92 7.09 -34.90
N PRO A 99 9.80 6.37 -34.71
CA PRO A 99 9.60 5.55 -33.52
C PRO A 99 10.49 4.30 -33.56
N ASP A 100 10.88 3.80 -32.37
CA ASP A 100 11.68 2.57 -32.24
C ASP A 100 10.82 1.32 -32.52
N CYS A 101 9.53 1.40 -32.29
CA CYS A 101 8.53 0.40 -32.66
C CYS A 101 7.22 1.09 -33.09
N CYS A 102 6.52 0.51 -34.06
CA CYS A 102 5.21 1.00 -34.50
C CYS A 102 4.27 -0.18 -34.71
N VAL A 103 3.17 -0.24 -33.96
CA VAL A 103 2.15 -1.29 -34.08
C VAL A 103 0.86 -0.72 -34.62
N CYS A 104 0.31 -1.39 -35.64
CA CYS A 104 -0.91 -1.02 -36.32
C CYS A 104 -2.10 -1.86 -35.86
N ALA A 105 -3.30 -1.33 -36.04
CA ALA A 105 -4.52 -1.97 -35.57
C ALA A 105 -4.84 -3.31 -36.25
N ASP A 106 -4.38 -3.53 -37.48
CA ASP A 106 -4.51 -4.78 -38.25
C ASP A 106 -3.48 -5.85 -37.84
N GLU A 107 -2.53 -5.52 -36.96
CA GLU A 107 -1.52 -6.43 -36.44
C GLU A 107 -1.89 -7.08 -35.11
N VAL A 108 -3.06 -6.77 -34.58
CA VAL A 108 -3.57 -7.24 -33.31
C VAL A 108 -5.03 -7.71 -33.43
N SER A 109 -5.50 -8.53 -32.51
CA SER A 109 -6.85 -9.07 -32.53
C SER A 109 -7.95 -8.02 -32.35
N ARG A 110 -7.67 -6.92 -31.65
CA ARG A 110 -8.57 -5.78 -31.44
C ARG A 110 -7.76 -4.49 -31.29
N GLY A 111 -8.17 -3.43 -31.98
CA GLY A 111 -7.64 -2.08 -31.79
C GLY A 111 -8.15 -1.39 -30.52
N ARG A 112 -7.93 -0.08 -30.43
CA ARG A 112 -8.39 0.76 -29.32
C ARG A 112 -9.88 0.58 -29.03
N PRO A 113 -10.31 0.61 -27.78
CA PRO A 113 -9.59 0.93 -26.55
C PRO A 113 -8.88 -0.26 -25.88
N TYR A 114 -8.73 -1.40 -26.56
CA TYR A 114 -8.07 -2.57 -26.01
C TYR A 114 -6.54 -2.39 -26.00
N PRO A 115 -5.80 -3.00 -25.05
CA PRO A 115 -4.40 -2.71 -24.80
C PRO A 115 -3.42 -3.44 -25.75
N TYR A 116 -3.90 -4.22 -26.71
CA TYR A 116 -3.10 -5.17 -27.47
C TYR A 116 -1.97 -4.54 -28.29
N MET A 117 -2.18 -3.35 -28.86
CA MET A 117 -1.11 -2.65 -29.58
C MET A 117 -0.03 -2.15 -28.62
N MET A 118 -0.40 -1.67 -27.45
CA MET A 118 0.57 -1.27 -26.42
C MET A 118 1.35 -2.48 -25.91
N TRP A 119 0.69 -3.59 -25.58
CA TRP A 119 1.35 -4.80 -25.12
C TRP A 119 2.31 -5.38 -26.18
N LYS A 120 1.95 -5.30 -27.46
CA LYS A 120 2.85 -5.69 -28.54
C LYS A 120 4.05 -4.76 -28.62
N ASN A 121 3.88 -3.44 -28.55
CA ASN A 121 4.97 -2.47 -28.45
C ASN A 121 5.91 -2.79 -27.26
N MET A 122 5.35 -3.03 -26.09
CA MET A 122 6.11 -3.38 -24.88
C MET A 122 6.95 -4.64 -25.10
N SER A 123 6.37 -5.67 -25.72
CA SER A 123 7.07 -6.92 -26.03
C SER A 123 8.22 -6.71 -27.02
N GLU A 124 8.01 -5.92 -28.08
CA GLU A 124 9.03 -5.63 -29.09
C GLU A 124 10.17 -4.74 -28.55
N LEU A 125 9.86 -3.90 -27.55
CA LEU A 125 10.82 -3.00 -26.89
C LEU A 125 11.44 -3.59 -25.61
N ASP A 126 11.14 -4.86 -25.29
CA ASP A 126 11.60 -5.55 -24.06
C ASP A 126 11.19 -4.84 -22.75
N ILE A 127 9.99 -4.28 -22.72
CA ILE A 127 9.42 -3.62 -21.55
C ILE A 127 8.44 -4.59 -20.84
N ALA A 128 8.84 -5.13 -19.71
CA ALA A 128 8.05 -6.14 -18.96
C ALA A 128 6.99 -5.54 -18.02
N ASP A 129 7.16 -4.28 -17.60
CA ASP A 129 6.30 -3.65 -16.59
C ASP A 129 5.57 -2.44 -17.20
N PRO A 130 4.21 -2.47 -17.26
CA PRO A 130 3.43 -1.35 -17.79
C PRO A 130 3.59 -0.05 -17.00
N ARG A 131 4.01 -0.11 -15.73
CA ARG A 131 4.31 1.09 -14.94
C ARG A 131 5.48 1.91 -15.47
N HIS A 132 6.34 1.30 -16.30
CA HIS A 132 7.42 1.99 -17.00
C HIS A 132 7.02 2.50 -18.39
N VAL A 133 5.74 2.52 -18.69
CA VAL A 133 5.19 2.97 -19.98
C VAL A 133 4.28 4.17 -19.76
N VAL A 134 4.42 5.17 -20.64
CA VAL A 134 3.55 6.34 -20.68
C VAL A 134 2.88 6.39 -22.05
N LYS A 135 1.56 6.27 -22.06
CA LYS A 135 0.74 6.49 -23.24
C LYS A 135 0.44 7.97 -23.39
N VAL A 136 0.98 8.58 -24.43
CA VAL A 136 0.68 9.95 -24.83
C VAL A 136 -0.28 9.94 -26.01
N GLY A 137 -1.36 10.70 -25.94
CA GLY A 137 -2.34 10.69 -27.01
C GLY A 137 -3.21 11.93 -27.08
N ASP A 138 -3.84 12.10 -28.26
CA ASP A 138 -4.66 13.26 -28.61
C ASP A 138 -6.16 12.91 -28.72
N THR A 139 -6.54 11.67 -28.40
CA THR A 139 -7.94 11.21 -28.42
C THR A 139 -8.34 10.50 -27.13
N VAL A 140 -9.64 10.51 -26.81
CA VAL A 140 -10.22 9.70 -25.74
C VAL A 140 -9.88 8.22 -25.90
N SER A 141 -9.79 7.73 -27.14
CA SER A 141 -9.41 6.33 -27.42
C SER A 141 -7.97 6.00 -27.06
N ASP A 142 -7.05 6.97 -27.17
CA ASP A 142 -5.66 6.82 -26.73
C ASP A 142 -5.58 6.69 -25.22
N ILE A 143 -6.26 7.55 -24.49
CA ILE A 143 -6.29 7.52 -23.03
C ILE A 143 -6.85 6.17 -22.56
N ARG A 144 -8.00 5.73 -23.10
CA ARG A 144 -8.60 4.45 -22.74
C ARG A 144 -7.71 3.24 -23.09
N GLU A 145 -6.93 3.31 -24.17
CA GLU A 145 -5.94 2.29 -24.52
C GLU A 145 -4.84 2.19 -23.43
N GLY A 146 -4.34 3.35 -22.96
CA GLY A 146 -3.35 3.43 -21.89
C GLY A 146 -3.87 2.90 -20.55
N VAL A 147 -5.08 3.35 -20.16
CA VAL A 147 -5.77 2.84 -18.94
C VAL A 147 -5.96 1.31 -19.02
N SER A 148 -6.41 0.80 -20.17
CA SER A 148 -6.61 -0.64 -20.36
C SER A 148 -5.30 -1.44 -20.32
N ALA A 149 -4.17 -0.79 -20.61
CA ALA A 149 -2.84 -1.39 -20.56
C ALA A 149 -2.18 -1.32 -19.17
N ASP A 150 -2.81 -0.69 -18.20
CA ASP A 150 -2.26 -0.39 -16.85
C ASP A 150 -0.99 0.48 -16.93
N ALA A 151 -0.93 1.39 -17.92
CA ALA A 151 0.15 2.32 -18.17
C ALA A 151 -0.23 3.75 -17.74
N TRP A 152 0.76 4.60 -17.50
CA TRP A 152 0.51 6.04 -17.30
C TRP A 152 -0.08 6.67 -18.56
N THR A 153 -1.00 7.61 -18.38
CA THR A 153 -1.72 8.24 -19.49
C THR A 153 -1.60 9.75 -19.46
N VAL A 154 -1.23 10.31 -20.62
CA VAL A 154 -1.06 11.75 -20.82
C VAL A 154 -1.89 12.20 -22.03
N GLY A 155 -2.89 13.06 -21.79
CA GLY A 155 -3.66 13.73 -22.85
C GLY A 155 -2.97 15.01 -23.30
N VAL A 156 -2.85 15.23 -24.61
CA VAL A 156 -2.28 16.45 -25.20
C VAL A 156 -3.41 17.28 -25.81
N VAL A 157 -3.61 18.51 -25.34
CA VAL A 157 -4.74 19.37 -25.73
C VAL A 157 -4.51 20.04 -27.08
N MET A 158 -3.40 20.77 -27.24
CA MET A 158 -3.12 21.53 -28.46
C MET A 158 -2.78 20.63 -29.64
N GLY A 159 -3.45 20.86 -30.74
CA GLY A 159 -3.32 20.03 -31.94
C GLY A 159 -4.06 18.69 -31.84
N SER A 160 -4.84 18.46 -30.77
CA SER A 160 -5.60 17.22 -30.59
C SER A 160 -6.83 17.17 -31.49
N SER A 161 -7.21 15.96 -31.86
CA SER A 161 -8.50 15.70 -32.53
C SER A 161 -9.70 16.04 -31.63
N GLU A 162 -9.54 16.07 -30.32
CA GLU A 162 -10.59 16.44 -29.37
C GLU A 162 -10.80 17.96 -29.25
N LEU A 163 -9.73 18.77 -29.45
CA LEU A 163 -9.83 20.22 -29.56
C LEU A 163 -10.56 20.62 -30.85
N GLY A 164 -10.29 19.88 -31.94
CA GLY A 164 -10.99 20.03 -33.21
C GLY A 164 -10.59 21.24 -34.02
N LEU A 165 -9.47 21.90 -33.73
CA LEU A 165 -8.95 23.06 -34.43
C LEU A 165 -7.61 22.75 -35.10
N ASN A 166 -7.39 23.25 -36.30
CA ASN A 166 -6.09 23.30 -36.94
C ASN A 166 -5.26 24.51 -36.46
N GLU A 167 -4.00 24.61 -36.85
CA GLU A 167 -3.11 25.68 -36.40
C GLU A 167 -3.54 27.10 -36.84
N ASP A 168 -4.13 27.22 -37.98
CA ASP A 168 -4.62 28.54 -38.49
C ASP A 168 -5.88 28.95 -37.72
N GLU A 169 -6.82 28.02 -37.52
CA GLU A 169 -8.01 28.25 -36.69
C GLU A 169 -7.63 28.64 -35.25
N VAL A 170 -6.59 28.03 -34.68
CA VAL A 170 -6.09 28.40 -33.34
C VAL A 170 -5.54 29.83 -33.33
N ARG A 171 -4.96 30.30 -34.41
CA ARG A 171 -4.45 31.69 -34.51
C ARG A 171 -5.56 32.72 -34.68
N GLU A 172 -6.69 32.34 -35.28
CA GLU A 172 -7.81 33.21 -35.58
C GLU A 172 -8.87 33.28 -34.48
N ILE A 173 -9.02 32.23 -33.71
CA ILE A 173 -10.01 32.14 -32.62
C ILE A 173 -9.68 33.09 -31.45
N SER A 174 -10.70 33.62 -30.80
CA SER A 174 -10.52 34.46 -29.62
C SER A 174 -9.89 33.67 -28.44
N SER A 175 -9.10 34.34 -27.61
CA SER A 175 -8.47 33.71 -26.43
C SER A 175 -9.49 33.13 -25.46
N GLU A 176 -10.68 33.72 -25.36
CA GLU A 176 -11.76 33.26 -24.48
C GLU A 176 -12.38 31.96 -25.00
N GLU A 177 -12.68 31.89 -26.30
CA GLU A 177 -13.23 30.70 -26.96
C GLU A 177 -12.20 29.55 -26.95
N LEU A 178 -10.94 29.85 -27.24
CA LEU A 178 -9.86 28.85 -27.16
C LEU A 178 -9.74 28.27 -25.76
N LEU A 179 -9.79 29.13 -24.72
CA LEU A 179 -9.72 28.66 -23.32
C LEU A 179 -10.91 27.76 -22.96
N ALA A 180 -12.11 28.10 -23.43
CA ALA A 180 -13.31 27.29 -23.22
C ALA A 180 -13.21 25.91 -23.90
N LEU A 181 -12.68 25.84 -25.13
CA LEU A 181 -12.46 24.60 -25.86
C LEU A 181 -11.35 23.73 -25.20
N LYS A 182 -10.25 24.36 -24.79
CA LYS A 182 -9.17 23.68 -24.06
C LYS A 182 -9.69 23.07 -22.76
N LYS A 183 -10.49 23.81 -21.98
CA LYS A 183 -11.10 23.30 -20.75
C LYS A 183 -12.01 22.10 -21.03
N LYS A 184 -12.85 22.16 -22.06
CA LYS A 184 -13.71 21.04 -22.47
C LYS A 184 -12.89 19.81 -22.87
N THR A 185 -11.80 20.01 -23.61
CA THR A 185 -10.89 18.93 -24.02
C THR A 185 -10.19 18.32 -22.83
N PHE A 186 -9.72 19.14 -21.89
CA PHE A 186 -9.15 18.69 -20.61
C PHE A 186 -10.15 17.80 -19.83
N GLU A 187 -11.39 18.27 -19.65
CA GLU A 187 -12.43 17.53 -18.94
C GLU A 187 -12.69 16.15 -19.61
N ARG A 188 -12.74 16.09 -20.95
CA ARG A 188 -12.92 14.84 -21.69
C ARG A 188 -11.76 13.84 -21.49
N PHE A 189 -10.53 14.32 -21.43
CA PHE A 189 -9.39 13.45 -21.13
C PHE A 189 -9.42 12.94 -19.68
N CYS A 190 -9.78 13.80 -18.71
CA CYS A 190 -9.97 13.38 -17.32
C CYS A 190 -11.09 12.33 -17.18
N GLU A 191 -12.24 12.52 -17.83
CA GLU A 191 -13.34 11.54 -17.85
C GLU A 191 -12.93 10.20 -18.50
N ALA A 192 -12.00 10.25 -19.46
CA ALA A 192 -11.45 9.05 -20.08
C ALA A 192 -10.45 8.28 -19.19
N GLY A 193 -10.00 8.89 -18.08
CA GLY A 193 -9.07 8.31 -17.12
C GLY A 193 -7.62 8.76 -17.31
N ALA A 194 -7.36 9.94 -17.89
CA ALA A 194 -6.01 10.47 -18.01
C ALA A 194 -5.41 10.78 -16.64
N ASP A 195 -4.18 10.27 -16.38
CA ASP A 195 -3.41 10.60 -15.18
C ASP A 195 -2.90 12.05 -15.24
N TYR A 196 -2.52 12.51 -16.43
CA TYR A 196 -2.06 13.86 -16.71
C TYR A 196 -2.68 14.39 -17.99
N VAL A 197 -2.88 15.70 -18.04
CA VAL A 197 -3.27 16.42 -19.25
C VAL A 197 -2.35 17.62 -19.40
N ILE A 198 -1.70 17.72 -20.55
CA ILE A 198 -0.75 18.79 -20.88
C ILE A 198 -1.29 19.66 -22.00
N ASP A 199 -0.86 20.90 -22.04
CA ASP A 199 -1.24 21.81 -23.11
C ASP A 199 -0.60 21.40 -24.44
N ASP A 200 0.72 21.22 -24.45
CA ASP A 200 1.47 20.72 -25.62
C ASP A 200 2.67 19.85 -25.23
N MET A 201 3.36 19.31 -26.23
CA MET A 201 4.45 18.34 -26.03
C MET A 201 5.66 18.88 -25.27
N ARG A 202 5.83 20.20 -25.13
CA ARG A 202 6.93 20.79 -24.35
C ARG A 202 6.87 20.48 -22.86
N GLU A 203 5.66 20.20 -22.35
CA GLU A 203 5.46 19.88 -20.94
C GLU A 203 5.77 18.40 -20.61
N LEU A 204 5.76 17.51 -21.62
CA LEU A 204 5.92 16.07 -21.43
C LEU A 204 7.19 15.67 -20.66
N PRO A 205 8.39 16.23 -20.94
CA PRO A 205 9.58 15.87 -20.18
C PRO A 205 9.46 16.14 -18.67
N GLY A 206 8.75 17.21 -18.30
CA GLY A 206 8.44 17.52 -16.90
C GLY A 206 7.51 16.49 -16.26
N ILE A 207 6.49 16.03 -16.99
CA ILE A 207 5.59 14.97 -16.54
C ILE A 207 6.33 13.64 -16.37
N ILE A 208 7.20 13.29 -17.34
CA ILE A 208 8.05 12.08 -17.23
C ILE A 208 8.96 12.16 -15.99
N GLY A 209 9.50 13.33 -15.67
CA GLY A 209 10.25 13.55 -14.43
C GLY A 209 9.43 13.24 -13.18
N GLN A 210 8.19 13.76 -13.11
CA GLN A 210 7.28 13.49 -11.99
C GLN A 210 6.91 11.99 -11.88
N ILE A 211 6.65 11.33 -13.00
CA ILE A 211 6.37 9.88 -13.02
C ILE A 211 7.58 9.09 -12.53
N ASN A 212 8.79 9.43 -12.98
CA ASN A 212 10.02 8.78 -12.54
C ASN A 212 10.26 8.96 -11.04
N ASP A 213 9.96 10.13 -10.47
CA ASP A 213 10.07 10.36 -9.03
C ASP A 213 9.05 9.51 -8.26
N GLN A 214 7.80 9.43 -8.73
CA GLN A 214 6.78 8.53 -8.15
C GLN A 214 7.22 7.06 -8.23
N LEU A 215 7.76 6.61 -9.36
CA LEU A 215 8.24 5.23 -9.52
C LEU A 215 9.39 4.91 -8.57
N ARG A 216 10.33 5.85 -8.34
CA ARG A 216 11.41 5.69 -7.34
C ARG A 216 10.85 5.54 -5.93
N GLU A 217 9.81 6.31 -5.57
CA GLU A 217 9.13 6.17 -4.28
C GLU A 217 8.37 4.84 -4.16
N MET A 218 7.92 4.28 -5.27
CA MET A 218 7.23 2.99 -5.34
C MET A 218 8.18 1.79 -5.41
N GLU A 219 9.50 2.00 -5.55
CA GLU A 219 10.46 0.90 -5.52
C GLU A 219 10.37 0.11 -4.21
N PRO A 220 10.23 -1.21 -4.28
CA PRO A 220 9.97 -2.00 -3.11
C PRO A 220 11.22 -2.18 -2.27
N HIS A 221 11.46 -1.27 -1.34
CA HIS A 221 12.45 -1.51 -0.28
C HIS A 221 11.97 -2.62 0.66
N LYS A 222 12.90 -3.46 1.11
CA LYS A 222 12.65 -4.38 2.21
C LYS A 222 12.67 -3.62 3.54
N LEU A 223 11.49 -3.46 4.14
CA LEU A 223 11.36 -2.77 5.42
C LEU A 223 11.73 -3.74 6.55
N LEU A 224 12.91 -3.61 7.07
CA LEU A 224 13.43 -4.37 8.23
C LEU A 224 13.12 -3.62 9.53
N THR A 225 11.85 -3.30 9.71
CA THR A 225 11.33 -2.46 10.80
C THR A 225 10.33 -3.26 11.63
N PRO A 226 10.01 -2.84 12.86
CA PRO A 226 9.01 -3.54 13.68
C PRO A 226 7.56 -3.20 13.30
N GLY A 227 7.35 -2.53 12.18
CA GLY A 227 6.06 -2.10 11.63
C GLY A 227 5.93 -0.57 11.55
N PRO A 228 5.49 -0.05 10.38
CA PRO A 228 5.02 -0.80 9.19
C PRO A 228 6.12 -1.67 8.60
N LEU A 229 5.75 -2.74 7.89
CA LEU A 229 6.67 -3.78 7.44
C LEU A 229 6.48 -4.11 5.95
N THR A 230 7.39 -4.91 5.38
CA THR A 230 7.21 -5.46 4.04
C THR A 230 6.02 -6.40 4.04
N THR A 231 4.98 -6.06 3.29
CA THR A 231 3.76 -6.85 3.13
C THR A 231 3.68 -7.51 1.75
N ARG A 232 3.03 -8.66 1.66
CA ARG A 232 2.82 -9.36 0.39
C ARG A 232 2.01 -8.50 -0.60
N ARG A 233 2.34 -8.62 -1.88
CA ARG A 233 1.63 -7.90 -2.96
C ARG A 233 0.12 -8.09 -2.89
N SER A 234 -0.37 -9.31 -2.63
CA SER A 234 -1.80 -9.59 -2.55
C SER A 234 -2.53 -8.86 -1.41
N VAL A 235 -1.83 -8.51 -0.32
CA VAL A 235 -2.38 -7.68 0.77
C VAL A 235 -2.57 -6.24 0.31
N LYS A 236 -1.59 -5.71 -0.44
CA LYS A 236 -1.68 -4.36 -1.02
C LYS A 236 -2.78 -4.27 -2.09
N LEU A 237 -2.88 -5.27 -2.98
CA LEU A 237 -3.91 -5.32 -4.03
C LEU A 237 -5.34 -5.42 -3.48
N ALA A 238 -5.54 -5.98 -2.30
CA ALA A 238 -6.86 -6.07 -1.67
C ALA A 238 -7.52 -4.70 -1.38
N GLN A 239 -6.76 -3.61 -1.43
CA GLN A 239 -7.26 -2.25 -1.19
C GLN A 239 -7.84 -1.56 -2.44
N LEU A 240 -7.63 -2.11 -3.64
CA LEU A 240 -7.95 -1.42 -4.90
C LEU A 240 -9.46 -1.30 -5.17
N ALA A 241 -10.30 -2.01 -4.40
CA ALA A 241 -11.75 -1.95 -4.57
C ALA A 241 -12.41 -1.13 -3.46
N ASP A 242 -13.32 -0.25 -3.85
CA ASP A 242 -14.18 0.48 -2.92
C ASP A 242 -15.30 -0.42 -2.40
N HIS A 243 -15.62 -0.29 -1.12
CA HIS A 243 -16.67 -1.07 -0.47
C HIS A 243 -17.62 -0.19 0.34
N CYS A 244 -18.89 -0.49 0.25
CA CYS A 244 -19.92 0.13 1.07
C CYS A 244 -20.03 -0.56 2.43
N THR A 245 -19.93 0.22 3.51
CA THR A 245 -20.01 -0.30 4.89
C THR A 245 -21.40 -0.80 5.29
N TRP A 246 -22.41 -0.49 4.48
CA TRP A 246 -23.80 -0.93 4.68
C TRP A 246 -24.07 -2.33 4.11
N ASP A 247 -23.24 -2.81 3.20
CA ASP A 247 -23.44 -4.10 2.55
C ASP A 247 -23.26 -5.27 3.52
N ASP A 248 -24.11 -6.28 3.42
CA ASP A 248 -24.05 -7.49 4.24
C ASP A 248 -22.76 -8.29 4.02
N SER A 249 -22.21 -8.26 2.81
CA SER A 249 -20.91 -8.86 2.50
C SER A 249 -19.78 -8.23 3.32
N TYR A 250 -19.78 -6.90 3.44
CA TYR A 250 -18.79 -6.16 4.23
C TYR A 250 -18.96 -6.41 5.74
N LYS A 251 -20.19 -6.43 6.23
CA LYS A 251 -20.49 -6.74 7.63
C LYS A 251 -20.04 -8.16 7.99
N LYS A 252 -20.34 -9.16 7.15
CA LYS A 252 -19.87 -10.54 7.31
C LYS A 252 -18.34 -10.65 7.29
N LEU A 253 -17.66 -9.89 6.43
CA LEU A 253 -16.21 -9.80 6.40
C LEU A 253 -15.66 -9.28 7.72
N THR A 254 -16.26 -8.21 8.28
CA THR A 254 -15.87 -7.63 9.58
C THR A 254 -16.02 -8.65 10.72
N VAL A 255 -17.17 -9.32 10.81
CA VAL A 255 -17.40 -10.39 11.81
C VAL A 255 -16.39 -11.54 11.63
N GLY A 256 -16.12 -11.93 10.38
CA GLY A 256 -15.12 -12.96 10.08
C GLY A 256 -13.71 -12.58 10.56
N ILE A 257 -13.30 -11.32 10.37
CA ILE A 257 -12.02 -10.79 10.86
C ILE A 257 -11.96 -10.86 12.39
N MET A 258 -13.00 -10.36 13.08
CA MET A 258 -13.06 -10.37 14.55
C MET A 258 -12.93 -11.79 15.11
N ASN A 259 -13.70 -12.73 14.59
CA ASN A 259 -13.67 -14.12 15.03
C ASN A 259 -12.30 -14.78 14.76
N ASP A 260 -11.70 -14.51 13.60
CA ASP A 260 -10.39 -15.07 13.25
C ASP A 260 -9.27 -14.53 14.15
N ILE A 261 -9.30 -13.24 14.50
CA ILE A 261 -8.35 -12.64 15.45
C ILE A 261 -8.54 -13.27 16.84
N THR A 262 -9.78 -13.38 17.32
CA THR A 262 -10.05 -14.00 18.64
C THR A 262 -9.49 -15.43 18.70
N LYS A 263 -9.72 -16.24 17.68
CA LYS A 263 -9.26 -17.64 17.61
C LYS A 263 -7.74 -17.82 17.61
N ILE A 264 -6.97 -16.77 17.37
CA ILE A 264 -5.49 -16.84 17.49
C ILE A 264 -5.06 -16.96 18.95
N CYS A 265 -5.82 -16.40 19.90
CA CYS A 265 -5.40 -16.29 21.30
C CYS A 265 -6.45 -16.72 22.34
N ALA A 266 -7.69 -16.99 21.92
CA ALA A 266 -8.79 -17.27 22.85
C ALA A 266 -9.95 -18.02 22.20
N ASP A 267 -10.88 -18.49 23.03
CA ASP A 267 -12.18 -19.02 22.61
C ASP A 267 -13.18 -17.87 22.35
N THR A 268 -13.89 -17.95 21.24
CA THR A 268 -14.91 -16.97 20.84
C THR A 268 -16.16 -16.98 21.73
N ASP A 269 -16.37 -18.01 22.55
CA ASP A 269 -17.49 -18.04 23.50
C ASP A 269 -17.23 -17.18 24.74
N GLU A 270 -15.97 -17.06 25.17
CA GLU A 270 -15.58 -16.31 26.35
C GLU A 270 -14.96 -14.94 26.03
N TYR A 271 -14.38 -14.78 24.86
CA TYR A 271 -13.64 -13.56 24.46
C TYR A 271 -14.17 -13.00 23.13
N ALA A 272 -13.91 -11.74 22.93
CA ALA A 272 -14.30 -11.04 21.72
C ALA A 272 -13.27 -10.01 21.29
N THR A 273 -13.12 -9.83 19.97
CA THR A 273 -12.27 -8.80 19.37
C THR A 273 -13.05 -7.53 19.11
N VAL A 274 -12.56 -6.39 19.57
CA VAL A 274 -13.07 -5.06 19.26
C VAL A 274 -12.08 -4.36 18.34
N LEU A 275 -12.54 -4.02 17.13
CA LEU A 275 -11.74 -3.31 16.13
C LEU A 275 -11.79 -1.80 16.37
N LEU A 276 -10.65 -1.13 16.26
CA LEU A 276 -10.50 0.32 16.41
C LEU A 276 -9.75 0.89 15.21
N GLN A 277 -10.26 1.98 14.67
CA GLN A 277 -9.55 2.74 13.66
C GLN A 277 -8.41 3.53 14.32
N GLY A 278 -7.19 3.34 13.84
CA GLY A 278 -6.02 4.05 14.33
C GLY A 278 -4.81 3.15 14.56
N SER A 279 -3.81 3.70 15.23
CA SER A 279 -2.59 2.96 15.60
C SER A 279 -2.81 2.12 16.86
N GLY A 280 -1.89 1.19 17.14
CA GLY A 280 -1.91 0.39 18.36
C GLY A 280 -1.98 1.20 19.66
N SER A 281 -1.43 2.43 19.68
CA SER A 281 -1.52 3.31 20.83
C SER A 281 -2.95 3.67 21.21
N TYR A 282 -3.87 3.78 20.22
CA TYR A 282 -5.29 3.99 20.47
C TYR A 282 -5.93 2.78 21.19
N ALA A 283 -5.55 1.57 20.80
CA ALA A 283 -6.05 0.34 21.43
C ALA A 283 -5.57 0.21 22.90
N VAL A 284 -4.31 0.54 23.16
CA VAL A 284 -3.75 0.55 24.52
C VAL A 284 -4.45 1.60 25.38
N GLU A 285 -4.63 2.81 24.87
CA GLU A 285 -5.35 3.87 25.57
C GLU A 285 -6.81 3.51 25.80
N ALA A 286 -7.47 2.89 24.82
CA ALA A 286 -8.85 2.42 24.95
C ALA A 286 -9.00 1.37 26.06
N MET A 287 -8.03 0.44 26.23
CA MET A 287 -8.04 -0.48 27.37
C MET A 287 -7.97 0.25 28.71
N ILE A 288 -7.05 1.22 28.83
CA ILE A 288 -6.90 2.04 30.06
C ILE A 288 -8.18 2.83 30.33
N GLN A 289 -8.72 3.50 29.30
CA GLN A 289 -9.93 4.30 29.42
C GLN A 289 -11.14 3.45 29.84
N THR A 290 -11.33 2.30 29.20
CA THR A 290 -12.54 1.49 29.33
C THR A 290 -12.53 0.61 30.58
N PHE A 291 -11.38 -0.04 30.89
CA PHE A 291 -11.31 -1.11 31.89
C PHE A 291 -10.70 -0.70 33.22
N CYS A 292 -10.10 0.51 33.32
CA CYS A 292 -9.57 1.00 34.59
C CYS A 292 -10.52 2.05 35.17
N SER A 293 -11.08 1.79 36.37
CA SER A 293 -11.87 2.77 37.09
C SER A 293 -10.97 3.91 37.59
N ASP A 294 -11.55 5.12 37.78
CA ASP A 294 -10.83 6.27 38.33
C ASP A 294 -10.47 6.08 39.81
N ASP A 295 -11.27 5.27 40.53
CA ASP A 295 -11.09 5.02 41.95
C ASP A 295 -10.15 3.83 42.25
N GLU A 296 -9.89 2.99 41.27
CA GLU A 296 -9.05 1.80 41.39
C GLU A 296 -7.60 2.07 40.95
N LYS A 297 -6.65 1.44 41.64
CA LYS A 297 -5.23 1.61 41.38
C LYS A 297 -4.77 0.64 40.28
N LEU A 298 -4.15 1.19 39.23
CA LEU A 298 -3.49 0.48 38.13
C LEU A 298 -1.98 0.32 38.44
N LEU A 299 -1.44 -0.88 38.39
CA LEU A 299 -0.01 -1.13 38.36
C LEU A 299 0.45 -1.17 36.89
N ILE A 300 1.36 -0.29 36.50
CA ILE A 300 2.04 -0.34 35.22
C ILE A 300 3.44 -0.87 35.45
N VAL A 301 3.77 -2.00 34.83
CA VAL A 301 5.13 -2.58 34.86
C VAL A 301 5.82 -2.23 33.56
N GLU A 302 6.95 -1.49 33.64
CA GLU A 302 7.62 -0.96 32.47
C GLU A 302 9.10 -1.29 32.45
N ASN A 303 9.63 -1.51 31.23
CA ASN A 303 11.05 -1.64 30.94
C ASN A 303 11.41 -1.07 29.57
N GLY A 304 10.70 -0.01 29.15
CA GLY A 304 11.00 0.65 27.88
C GLY A 304 10.02 1.73 27.48
N ALA A 305 10.18 2.24 26.26
CA ALA A 305 9.43 3.40 25.78
C ALA A 305 7.91 3.18 25.67
N TYR A 306 7.49 1.92 25.42
CA TYR A 306 6.05 1.64 25.32
C TYR A 306 5.40 1.54 26.69
N GLY A 307 6.09 0.97 27.68
CA GLY A 307 5.66 1.03 29.08
C GLY A 307 5.56 2.47 29.59
N LYS A 308 6.55 3.31 29.31
CA LYS A 308 6.51 4.76 29.62
C LYS A 308 5.34 5.48 28.94
N ARG A 309 4.97 5.05 27.73
CA ARG A 309 3.77 5.59 27.06
C ARG A 309 2.47 5.22 27.77
N MET A 310 2.35 3.99 28.29
CA MET A 310 1.20 3.59 29.09
C MET A 310 1.06 4.46 30.36
N ILE A 311 2.17 4.79 31.02
CA ILE A 311 2.17 5.71 32.17
C ILE A 311 1.58 7.05 31.76
N ARG A 312 2.06 7.61 30.64
CA ARG A 312 1.56 8.89 30.14
C ARG A 312 0.08 8.82 29.75
N GLN A 313 -0.37 7.71 29.16
CA GLN A 313 -1.80 7.50 28.83
C GLN A 313 -2.67 7.41 30.09
N ALA A 314 -2.23 6.69 31.13
CA ALA A 314 -2.93 6.62 32.42
C ALA A 314 -3.00 7.98 33.11
N GLU A 315 -1.90 8.74 33.08
CA GLU A 315 -1.84 10.10 33.61
C GLU A 315 -2.82 11.03 32.89
N MET A 316 -2.82 11.04 31.54
CA MET A 316 -3.71 11.87 30.74
C MET A 316 -5.18 11.47 30.88
N ALA A 317 -5.45 10.17 31.12
CA ALA A 317 -6.79 9.67 31.42
C ALA A 317 -7.27 9.96 32.86
N GLY A 318 -6.41 10.53 33.70
CA GLY A 318 -6.68 10.84 35.11
C GLY A 318 -6.88 9.59 35.98
N LYS A 319 -6.23 8.46 35.63
CA LYS A 319 -6.32 7.20 36.38
C LYS A 319 -5.35 7.20 37.57
N LYS A 320 -5.74 6.58 38.66
CA LYS A 320 -4.82 6.31 39.77
C LYS A 320 -3.87 5.18 39.37
N TYR A 321 -2.57 5.39 39.44
CA TYR A 321 -1.59 4.37 39.09
C TYR A 321 -0.38 4.35 40.01
N THR A 322 0.32 3.22 40.00
CA THR A 322 1.66 3.02 40.56
C THR A 322 2.53 2.34 39.50
N VAL A 323 3.82 2.52 39.60
CA VAL A 323 4.78 2.03 38.59
C VAL A 323 5.79 1.08 39.21
N LEU A 324 6.12 0.02 38.49
CA LEU A 324 7.28 -0.84 38.75
C LEU A 324 8.19 -0.80 37.52
N SER A 325 9.36 -0.18 37.67
CA SER A 325 10.28 0.05 36.56
C SER A 325 11.47 -0.90 36.58
N PHE A 326 11.91 -1.29 35.37
CA PHE A 326 13.13 -2.05 35.11
C PHE A 326 13.96 -1.35 34.03
N ASP A 327 15.26 -1.68 33.96
CA ASP A 327 16.12 -1.21 32.89
C ASP A 327 15.65 -1.75 31.52
N MET A 328 15.85 -0.94 30.45
CA MET A 328 15.36 -1.23 29.10
C MET A 328 15.88 -2.54 28.49
N CYS A 329 17.03 -3.04 28.96
CA CYS A 329 17.62 -4.31 28.51
C CYS A 329 17.40 -5.46 29.53
N THR A 330 16.57 -5.23 30.55
CA THR A 330 16.29 -6.21 31.61
C THR A 330 14.83 -6.64 31.53
N ALA A 331 14.61 -7.96 31.45
CA ALA A 331 13.26 -8.52 31.51
C ALA A 331 12.61 -8.26 32.87
N ILE A 332 11.29 -8.08 32.88
CA ILE A 332 10.51 -7.94 34.10
C ILE A 332 10.71 -9.18 34.98
N ASP A 333 11.11 -8.96 36.23
CA ASP A 333 11.20 -10.06 37.22
C ASP A 333 9.80 -10.36 37.81
N PRO A 334 9.24 -11.57 37.58
CA PRO A 334 7.94 -11.94 38.11
C PRO A 334 7.89 -11.88 39.66
N LYS A 335 9.00 -12.14 40.35
CA LYS A 335 9.08 -12.05 41.82
C LYS A 335 8.93 -10.61 42.31
N ALA A 336 9.48 -9.64 41.58
CA ALA A 336 9.30 -8.23 41.90
C ALA A 336 7.87 -7.79 41.71
N VAL A 337 7.16 -8.32 40.70
CA VAL A 337 5.73 -8.08 40.51
C VAL A 337 4.92 -8.64 41.68
N GLN A 338 5.17 -9.89 42.08
CA GLN A 338 4.51 -10.50 43.25
C GLN A 338 4.70 -9.63 44.49
N LYS A 339 5.96 -9.27 44.79
CA LYS A 339 6.30 -8.43 45.95
C LYS A 339 5.53 -7.10 45.91
N LYS A 340 5.46 -6.44 44.75
CA LYS A 340 4.73 -5.18 44.58
C LYS A 340 3.23 -5.35 44.86
N LEU A 341 2.62 -6.45 44.43
CA LEU A 341 1.22 -6.77 44.69
C LEU A 341 0.92 -7.08 46.16
N ASP A 342 1.90 -7.72 46.86
CA ASP A 342 1.80 -7.98 48.28
C ASP A 342 1.92 -6.71 49.13
N GLU A 343 2.79 -5.76 48.71
CA GLU A 343 3.01 -4.47 49.37
C GLU A 343 1.85 -3.46 49.11
N GLU A 344 1.21 -3.54 47.96
CA GLU A 344 0.09 -2.65 47.57
C GLU A 344 -1.16 -3.46 47.18
N PRO A 345 -1.89 -4.05 48.18
CA PRO A 345 -3.04 -4.91 47.91
C PRO A 345 -4.23 -4.19 47.28
N ASP A 346 -4.27 -2.86 47.34
CA ASP A 346 -5.28 -1.98 46.74
C ASP A 346 -5.14 -1.89 45.18
N ILE A 347 -4.06 -2.39 44.60
CA ILE A 347 -3.94 -2.56 43.15
C ILE A 347 -5.08 -3.47 42.67
N LYS A 348 -5.80 -3.06 41.61
CA LYS A 348 -6.89 -3.83 41.00
C LYS A 348 -6.54 -4.34 39.61
N THR A 349 -5.75 -3.60 38.89
CA THR A 349 -5.35 -3.93 37.51
C THR A 349 -3.84 -3.93 37.37
N VAL A 350 -3.30 -4.88 36.61
CA VAL A 350 -1.87 -4.96 36.23
C VAL A 350 -1.79 -4.83 34.71
N MET A 351 -0.91 -3.93 34.26
CA MET A 351 -0.68 -3.71 32.84
C MET A 351 0.81 -3.70 32.50
N PHE A 352 1.20 -4.35 31.41
CA PHE A 352 2.59 -4.41 30.95
C PHE A 352 2.70 -4.69 29.45
N VAL A 353 3.91 -4.52 28.89
CA VAL A 353 4.26 -4.84 27.49
C VAL A 353 4.83 -6.25 27.42
N HIS A 354 4.33 -7.09 26.50
CA HIS A 354 4.91 -8.43 26.29
C HIS A 354 6.25 -8.35 25.53
N SER A 355 6.31 -7.61 24.41
CA SER A 355 7.54 -7.45 23.63
C SER A 355 7.89 -5.97 23.46
N GLU A 356 8.95 -5.52 24.14
CA GLU A 356 9.42 -4.13 24.12
C GLU A 356 10.34 -3.88 22.92
N THR A 357 9.81 -3.32 21.85
CA THR A 357 10.55 -3.11 20.60
C THR A 357 11.54 -1.95 20.63
N THR A 358 11.62 -1.21 21.73
CA THR A 358 12.66 -0.20 21.93
C THR A 358 14.03 -0.85 22.03
N SER A 359 14.13 -1.93 22.78
CA SER A 359 15.36 -2.71 23.00
C SER A 359 15.39 -4.03 22.21
N GLY A 360 14.23 -4.58 21.83
CA GLY A 360 14.12 -5.92 21.26
C GLY A 360 13.99 -7.01 22.33
N LEU A 361 13.39 -6.68 23.46
CA LEU A 361 13.25 -7.56 24.61
C LEU A 361 11.88 -8.23 24.67
N ILE A 362 11.83 -9.50 25.11
CA ILE A 362 10.62 -10.26 25.40
C ILE A 362 10.47 -10.45 26.91
N ASN A 363 9.31 -10.12 27.46
CA ASN A 363 8.97 -10.29 28.88
C ASN A 363 8.29 -11.65 29.13
N PRO A 364 8.43 -12.25 30.32
CA PRO A 364 7.82 -13.54 30.67
C PRO A 364 6.30 -13.38 30.90
N LEU A 365 5.53 -13.35 29.80
CA LEU A 365 4.09 -13.08 29.76
C LEU A 365 3.29 -13.98 30.70
N LYS A 366 3.48 -15.30 30.57
CA LYS A 366 2.71 -16.32 31.30
C LYS A 366 2.91 -16.20 32.81
N GLU A 367 4.14 -15.98 33.22
CA GLU A 367 4.52 -15.89 34.64
C GLU A 367 3.95 -14.61 35.27
N ILE A 368 4.09 -13.46 34.60
CA ILE A 368 3.59 -12.16 35.10
C ILE A 368 2.07 -12.18 35.17
N ALA A 369 1.42 -12.61 34.09
CA ALA A 369 -0.04 -12.66 34.03
C ALA A 369 -0.61 -13.66 35.06
N GLY A 370 0.01 -14.83 35.20
CA GLY A 370 -0.39 -15.84 36.19
C GLY A 370 -0.30 -15.33 37.62
N ILE A 371 0.77 -14.63 37.98
CA ILE A 371 0.94 -14.01 39.32
C ILE A 371 -0.15 -12.97 39.57
N ALA A 372 -0.36 -12.07 38.63
CA ALA A 372 -1.38 -11.03 38.76
C ALA A 372 -2.79 -11.66 38.88
N LYS A 373 -3.08 -12.69 38.10
CA LYS A 373 -4.36 -13.40 38.15
C LYS A 373 -4.58 -14.17 39.45
N ALA A 374 -3.56 -14.84 39.95
CA ALA A 374 -3.58 -15.53 41.26
C ALA A 374 -3.84 -14.55 42.41
N ALA A 375 -3.35 -13.31 42.30
CA ALA A 375 -3.64 -12.22 43.23
C ALA A 375 -5.03 -11.56 43.01
N GLY A 376 -5.87 -12.12 42.13
CA GLY A 376 -7.23 -11.63 41.86
C GLY A 376 -7.29 -10.31 41.08
N LYS A 377 -6.25 -9.95 40.33
CA LYS A 377 -6.17 -8.69 39.58
C LYS A 377 -6.70 -8.86 38.15
N THR A 378 -7.19 -7.77 37.57
CA THR A 378 -7.43 -7.67 36.13
C THR A 378 -6.10 -7.53 35.38
N VAL A 379 -5.88 -8.31 34.31
CA VAL A 379 -4.63 -8.36 33.57
C VAL A 379 -4.81 -7.81 32.17
N LEU A 380 -4.16 -6.68 31.88
CA LEU A 380 -4.16 -6.01 30.59
C LEU A 380 -2.76 -6.10 29.97
N VAL A 381 -2.65 -6.49 28.71
CA VAL A 381 -1.33 -6.70 28.08
C VAL A 381 -1.24 -5.96 26.75
N ASP A 382 -0.15 -5.21 26.55
CA ASP A 382 0.25 -4.77 25.24
C ASP A 382 1.01 -5.89 24.53
N THR A 383 0.37 -6.53 23.56
CA THR A 383 0.94 -7.55 22.68
C THR A 383 1.21 -7.04 21.28
N MET A 384 1.42 -5.73 21.14
CA MET A 384 1.48 -5.05 19.85
C MET A 384 2.40 -5.72 18.85
N SER A 385 3.59 -6.10 19.26
CA SER A 385 4.58 -6.73 18.39
C SER A 385 4.71 -8.24 18.58
N SER A 386 4.01 -8.84 19.52
CA SER A 386 4.09 -10.27 19.80
C SER A 386 2.87 -11.09 19.37
N PHE A 387 1.71 -10.45 19.24
CA PHE A 387 0.49 -11.11 18.81
C PHE A 387 0.66 -11.81 17.45
N ALA A 388 0.14 -13.03 17.32
CA ALA A 388 0.26 -13.88 16.14
C ALA A 388 1.68 -14.36 15.80
N ALA A 389 2.67 -14.09 16.67
CA ALA A 389 4.04 -14.62 16.54
C ALA A 389 4.50 -15.36 17.79
N TYR A 390 3.99 -14.98 18.97
CA TYR A 390 4.20 -15.67 20.23
C TYR A 390 2.88 -16.26 20.72
N GLU A 391 2.97 -17.37 21.46
CA GLU A 391 1.81 -17.95 22.13
C GLU A 391 1.20 -16.92 23.12
N THR A 392 -0.10 -16.74 23.02
CA THR A 392 -0.87 -15.80 23.86
C THR A 392 -2.23 -16.39 24.23
N ASP A 393 -2.26 -17.63 24.78
CA ASP A 393 -3.50 -18.23 25.27
C ASP A 393 -4.03 -17.42 26.46
N MET A 394 -5.03 -16.58 26.20
CA MET A 394 -5.56 -15.63 27.19
C MET A 394 -6.14 -16.35 28.43
N LYS A 395 -6.83 -17.47 28.22
CA LYS A 395 -7.46 -18.22 29.32
C LYS A 395 -6.43 -18.92 30.16
N ALA A 396 -5.49 -19.66 29.53
CA ALA A 396 -4.46 -20.42 30.22
C ALA A 396 -3.47 -19.51 30.96
N PHE A 397 -3.20 -18.30 30.42
CA PHE A 397 -2.26 -17.36 31.04
C PHE A 397 -2.95 -16.39 32.02
N GLY A 398 -4.30 -16.33 32.03
CA GLY A 398 -5.06 -15.45 32.92
C GLY A 398 -5.13 -13.99 32.45
N ILE A 399 -5.11 -13.76 31.13
CA ILE A 399 -5.19 -12.44 30.52
C ILE A 399 -6.66 -12.05 30.34
N ASP A 400 -7.06 -10.89 30.83
CA ASP A 400 -8.44 -10.39 30.67
C ASP A 400 -8.61 -9.54 29.40
N ALA A 401 -7.61 -8.76 29.00
CA ALA A 401 -7.59 -8.09 27.69
C ALA A 401 -6.17 -7.90 27.17
N LEU A 402 -6.03 -7.95 25.84
CA LEU A 402 -4.81 -7.62 25.14
C LEU A 402 -5.05 -6.68 23.95
N ALA A 403 -4.07 -5.85 23.62
CA ALA A 403 -4.10 -4.95 22.47
C ALA A 403 -3.06 -5.33 21.41
N SER A 404 -3.42 -5.22 20.14
CA SER A 404 -2.50 -5.34 19.02
C SER A 404 -2.97 -4.54 17.80
N SER A 405 -2.28 -4.66 16.66
CA SER A 405 -2.60 -3.95 15.43
C SER A 405 -2.35 -4.78 14.18
N ALA A 406 -3.03 -4.42 13.10
CA ALA A 406 -2.95 -5.13 11.83
C ALA A 406 -1.55 -5.16 11.21
N ASN A 407 -0.78 -4.08 11.36
CA ASN A 407 0.50 -3.83 10.68
C ASN A 407 1.73 -4.38 11.40
N LYS A 408 1.56 -5.36 12.28
CA LYS A 408 2.63 -6.08 12.97
C LYS A 408 2.67 -7.54 12.50
N CYS A 409 2.75 -8.51 13.39
CA CYS A 409 2.91 -9.91 13.00
C CYS A 409 1.73 -10.53 12.24
N LEU A 410 0.59 -9.85 12.13
CA LEU A 410 -0.47 -10.22 11.19
C LEU A 410 -0.14 -9.87 9.73
N GLU A 411 0.86 -9.02 9.50
CA GLU A 411 1.30 -8.57 8.16
C GLU A 411 0.22 -7.87 7.34
N GLY A 412 -0.72 -7.20 8.02
CA GLY A 412 -1.67 -6.27 7.42
C GLY A 412 -1.07 -4.87 7.26
N LEU A 413 -1.92 -3.89 6.95
CA LEU A 413 -1.52 -2.51 6.73
C LEU A 413 -1.80 -1.62 7.96
N PRO A 414 -1.08 -0.50 8.12
CA PRO A 414 -1.35 0.47 9.17
C PRO A 414 -2.75 1.08 9.05
N GLY A 415 -3.34 1.48 10.19
CA GLY A 415 -4.63 2.18 10.24
C GLY A 415 -5.72 1.44 11.00
N LEU A 416 -5.47 0.19 11.43
CA LEU A 416 -6.37 -0.58 12.26
C LEU A 416 -5.63 -1.21 13.44
N ALA A 417 -6.20 -1.03 14.63
CA ALA A 417 -5.81 -1.70 15.85
C ALA A 417 -7.00 -2.50 16.42
N PHE A 418 -6.76 -3.34 17.38
CA PHE A 418 -7.80 -4.13 18.03
C PHE A 418 -7.45 -4.46 19.48
N VAL A 419 -8.50 -4.73 20.23
CA VAL A 419 -8.42 -5.30 21.57
C VAL A 419 -9.17 -6.62 21.56
N VAL A 420 -8.54 -7.69 22.04
CA VAL A 420 -9.25 -8.92 22.41
C VAL A 420 -9.47 -8.89 23.91
N ALA A 421 -10.72 -9.01 24.34
CA ALA A 421 -11.05 -8.93 25.76
C ALA A 421 -12.10 -9.97 26.15
N ALA A 422 -12.07 -10.36 27.42
CA ALA A 422 -13.11 -11.20 28.00
C ALA A 422 -14.48 -10.50 27.87
N LYS A 423 -15.48 -11.21 27.38
CA LYS A 423 -16.84 -10.67 27.15
C LYS A 423 -17.42 -10.04 28.42
N LYS A 424 -17.14 -10.63 29.60
CA LYS A 424 -17.55 -10.06 30.89
C LYS A 424 -17.08 -8.63 31.13
N LEU A 425 -15.91 -8.22 30.56
CA LEU A 425 -15.42 -6.84 30.63
C LEU A 425 -16.14 -5.95 29.62
N LEU A 426 -16.39 -6.47 28.40
CA LEU A 426 -17.03 -5.73 27.31
C LEU A 426 -18.53 -5.50 27.54
N GLU A 427 -19.18 -6.41 28.25
CA GLU A 427 -20.61 -6.36 28.62
C GLU A 427 -20.85 -5.57 29.90
N GLY A 428 -19.78 -5.28 30.64
CA GLY A 428 -19.81 -4.47 31.85
C GLY A 428 -20.02 -2.98 31.60
N GLU A 429 -19.93 -2.20 32.67
CA GLU A 429 -19.95 -0.74 32.61
C GLU A 429 -18.59 -0.22 32.14
N SER A 430 -18.61 0.72 31.19
CA SER A 430 -17.41 1.39 30.70
C SER A 430 -16.97 2.49 31.67
N CYS A 431 -15.68 2.54 31.98
CA CYS A 431 -15.05 3.65 32.71
C CYS A 431 -14.52 4.76 31.77
N SER A 432 -14.79 4.66 30.46
CA SER A 432 -14.24 5.59 29.48
C SER A 432 -14.90 6.96 29.54
N LYS A 433 -14.08 8.01 29.58
CA LYS A 433 -14.49 9.41 29.39
C LYS A 433 -14.38 9.85 27.93
N SER A 434 -13.88 8.98 27.06
CA SER A 434 -13.73 9.23 25.63
C SER A 434 -14.79 8.47 24.85
N LEU A 435 -15.62 9.19 24.10
CA LEU A 435 -16.59 8.57 23.20
C LEU A 435 -15.92 7.64 22.18
N CYS A 436 -14.76 8.04 21.60
CA CYS A 436 -14.10 7.29 20.53
C CYS A 436 -13.32 6.07 21.03
N LEU A 437 -12.86 6.08 22.29
CA LEU A 437 -12.03 5.04 22.88
C LEU A 437 -12.79 4.12 23.85
N ASP A 438 -14.12 4.13 23.80
CA ASP A 438 -14.97 3.24 24.59
C ASP A 438 -15.14 1.89 23.89
N LEU A 439 -14.45 0.86 24.42
CA LEU A 439 -14.48 -0.50 23.89
C LEU A 439 -15.84 -1.19 24.13
N CYS A 440 -16.50 -0.91 25.24
CA CYS A 440 -17.80 -1.51 25.54
C CYS A 440 -18.87 -1.02 24.56
N ASP A 441 -18.87 0.28 24.28
CA ASP A 441 -19.80 0.86 23.31
C ASP A 441 -19.48 0.41 21.88
N GLN A 442 -18.20 0.38 21.48
CA GLN A 442 -17.78 -0.16 20.18
C GLN A 442 -18.17 -1.65 20.03
N TYR A 443 -18.04 -2.46 21.09
CA TYR A 443 -18.46 -3.87 21.11
C TYR A 443 -19.97 -4.02 20.84
N ARG A 444 -20.80 -3.22 21.50
CA ARG A 444 -22.26 -3.24 21.32
C ARG A 444 -22.69 -2.96 19.88
N TYR A 445 -21.92 -2.16 19.15
CA TYR A 445 -22.19 -1.89 17.72
C TYR A 445 -21.63 -2.97 16.80
N LEU A 446 -20.44 -3.50 17.07
CA LEU A 446 -19.79 -4.48 16.20
C LEU A 446 -20.45 -5.87 16.26
N TYR A 447 -20.89 -6.31 17.44
CA TYR A 447 -21.29 -7.70 17.65
C TYR A 447 -22.70 -8.10 17.18
N PRO A 448 -23.66 -7.23 16.97
CA PRO A 448 -24.89 -7.62 16.30
C PRO A 448 -24.69 -8.06 14.84
N ASP A 449 -23.89 -7.32 14.07
CA ASP A 449 -23.77 -7.57 12.64
C ASP A 449 -22.45 -7.12 11.98
N GLY A 450 -21.45 -6.72 12.73
CA GLY A 450 -20.16 -6.23 12.20
C GLY A 450 -20.14 -4.76 11.82
N LYS A 451 -21.12 -3.97 12.25
CA LYS A 451 -21.20 -2.56 11.94
C LYS A 451 -20.34 -1.74 12.91
N PHE A 452 -19.46 -0.90 12.37
CA PHE A 452 -18.74 0.10 13.18
C PHE A 452 -19.66 1.23 13.64
N ARG A 453 -19.40 1.81 14.81
CA ARG A 453 -20.10 3.02 15.28
C ARG A 453 -19.91 4.20 14.35
N PHE A 454 -18.69 4.36 13.85
CA PHE A 454 -18.26 5.44 12.97
C PHE A 454 -17.74 4.86 11.66
N THR A 455 -17.29 5.74 10.74
CA THR A 455 -16.75 5.31 9.45
C THR A 455 -15.64 4.26 9.63
N SER A 456 -15.79 3.14 8.99
CA SER A 456 -14.84 2.03 9.01
C SER A 456 -13.70 2.25 8.00
N PRO A 457 -12.45 1.85 8.29
CA PRO A 457 -11.34 1.91 7.35
C PRO A 457 -11.43 0.76 6.34
N THR A 458 -12.33 0.85 5.36
CA THR A 458 -12.74 -0.25 4.47
C THR A 458 -11.56 -0.92 3.78
N THR A 459 -10.68 -0.15 3.15
CA THR A 459 -9.50 -0.66 2.42
C THR A 459 -8.51 -1.39 3.33
N VAL A 460 -8.29 -0.89 4.56
CA VAL A 460 -7.41 -1.53 5.56
C VAL A 460 -8.01 -2.85 6.07
N LEU A 461 -9.34 -2.93 6.23
CA LEU A 461 -10.01 -4.17 6.63
C LEU A 461 -9.91 -5.25 5.56
N LEU A 462 -10.04 -4.88 4.28
CA LEU A 462 -9.83 -5.82 3.16
C LEU A 462 -8.40 -6.35 3.13
N ALA A 463 -7.42 -5.45 3.32
CA ALA A 463 -6.01 -5.85 3.43
C ALA A 463 -5.77 -6.79 4.63
N LEU A 464 -6.39 -6.50 5.80
CA LEU A 464 -6.31 -7.37 6.97
C LEU A 464 -6.99 -8.72 6.74
N ARG A 465 -8.16 -8.75 6.07
CA ARG A 465 -8.78 -10.02 5.69
C ARG A 465 -7.83 -10.89 4.89
N ARG A 466 -7.20 -10.31 3.86
CA ARG A 466 -6.22 -11.03 3.05
C ARG A 466 -5.00 -11.48 3.85
N ALA A 467 -4.51 -10.65 4.76
CA ALA A 467 -3.39 -11.00 5.65
C ALA A 467 -3.73 -12.19 6.58
N LEU A 468 -4.95 -12.23 7.14
CA LEU A 468 -5.42 -13.34 7.96
C LEU A 468 -5.60 -14.64 7.16
N ASP A 469 -6.03 -14.55 5.90
CA ASP A 469 -6.11 -15.71 5.01
C ASP A 469 -4.71 -16.27 4.74
N LEU A 470 -3.73 -15.40 4.50
CA LEU A 470 -2.33 -15.79 4.31
C LEU A 470 -1.72 -16.38 5.59
N TYR A 471 -2.05 -15.84 6.75
CA TYR A 471 -1.63 -16.39 8.04
C TYR A 471 -2.13 -17.84 8.23
N LYS A 472 -3.41 -18.10 7.90
CA LYS A 472 -3.97 -19.46 7.94
C LYS A 472 -3.31 -20.39 6.93
N LEU A 473 -3.11 -19.92 5.69
CA LEU A 473 -2.46 -20.69 4.63
C LEU A 473 -1.00 -21.03 4.95
N GLU A 474 -0.31 -20.16 5.66
CA GLU A 474 1.06 -20.39 6.13
C GLU A 474 1.14 -21.52 7.18
N GLY A 475 0.06 -21.74 7.94
CA GLY A 475 -0.02 -22.71 9.02
C GLY A 475 -0.19 -22.09 10.40
N GLY A 476 -0.60 -20.82 10.47
CA GLY A 476 -0.91 -20.10 11.71
C GLY A 476 0.32 -19.78 12.57
N LEU A 477 0.12 -19.82 13.89
CA LEU A 477 1.12 -19.40 14.88
C LEU A 477 2.46 -20.13 14.73
N GLU A 478 2.44 -21.45 14.65
CA GLU A 478 3.68 -22.24 14.65
C GLU A 478 4.52 -22.00 13.40
N ALA A 479 3.90 -21.90 12.23
CA ALA A 479 4.61 -21.61 10.99
C ALA A 479 5.15 -20.17 10.96
N ARG A 480 4.35 -19.19 11.43
CA ARG A 480 4.76 -17.79 11.54
C ARG A 480 5.94 -17.63 12.49
N LYS A 481 5.88 -18.25 13.67
CA LYS A 481 6.96 -18.30 14.65
C LYS A 481 8.23 -18.91 14.07
N ALA A 482 8.12 -20.06 13.40
CA ALA A 482 9.26 -20.76 12.80
C ALA A 482 9.95 -19.87 11.72
N ARG A 483 9.18 -19.20 10.88
CA ARG A 483 9.74 -18.30 9.86
C ARG A 483 10.47 -17.10 10.49
N TYR A 484 9.87 -16.46 11.49
CA TYR A 484 10.47 -15.31 12.16
C TYR A 484 11.71 -15.70 12.96
N GLN A 485 11.69 -16.88 13.60
CA GLN A 485 12.87 -17.42 14.27
C GLN A 485 14.00 -17.69 13.27
N ALA A 486 13.72 -18.33 12.14
CA ALA A 486 14.72 -18.57 11.09
C ALA A 486 15.31 -17.26 10.54
N ASN A 487 14.49 -16.22 10.38
CA ASN A 487 14.94 -14.88 9.99
C ASN A 487 15.88 -14.28 11.03
N HIS A 488 15.50 -14.37 12.32
CA HIS A 488 16.30 -13.89 13.44
C HIS A 488 17.64 -14.64 13.52
N ASP A 489 17.63 -15.96 13.40
CA ASP A 489 18.83 -16.79 13.46
C ASP A 489 19.83 -16.43 12.34
N ALA A 490 19.32 -16.24 11.09
CA ALA A 490 20.14 -15.80 9.97
C ALA A 490 20.74 -14.40 10.20
N LEU A 491 19.95 -13.48 10.75
CA LEU A 491 20.42 -12.14 11.13
C LEU A 491 21.52 -12.23 12.21
N MET A 492 21.28 -12.96 13.28
CA MET A 492 22.22 -13.06 14.41
C MET A 492 23.53 -13.73 14.00
N GLU A 493 23.48 -14.74 13.14
CA GLU A 493 24.69 -15.38 12.60
C GLU A 493 25.50 -14.39 11.75
N GLY A 494 24.84 -13.64 10.85
CA GLY A 494 25.48 -12.62 10.03
C GLY A 494 26.13 -11.52 10.87
N MET A 495 25.40 -10.98 11.86
CA MET A 495 25.92 -9.93 12.76
C MET A 495 27.10 -10.41 13.60
N ARG A 496 27.06 -11.65 14.09
CA ARG A 496 28.18 -12.25 14.82
C ARG A 496 29.46 -12.33 13.95
N ARG A 497 29.33 -12.69 12.66
CA ARG A 497 30.47 -12.70 11.72
C ARG A 497 31.04 -11.29 11.50
N LEU A 498 30.22 -10.27 11.53
CA LEU A 498 30.62 -8.87 11.41
C LEU A 498 31.13 -8.26 12.72
N GLY A 499 31.12 -8.99 13.83
CA GLY A 499 31.52 -8.49 15.14
C GLY A 499 30.51 -7.52 15.77
N ILE A 500 29.29 -7.45 15.24
CA ILE A 500 28.23 -6.56 15.75
C ILE A 500 27.43 -7.30 16.82
N THR A 501 27.27 -6.69 17.99
CA THR A 501 26.63 -7.33 19.15
C THR A 501 25.27 -6.74 19.47
N SER A 502 24.34 -7.59 19.91
CA SER A 502 23.06 -7.16 20.47
C SER A 502 23.24 -6.59 21.89
N ILE A 503 22.40 -5.60 22.23
CA ILE A 503 22.40 -4.99 23.57
C ILE A 503 21.59 -5.79 24.60
N VAL A 504 20.70 -6.67 24.16
CA VAL A 504 19.84 -7.51 25.00
C VAL A 504 20.49 -8.89 25.16
N PRO A 505 20.59 -9.46 26.38
CA PRO A 505 21.05 -10.80 26.57
C PRO A 505 20.24 -11.83 25.76
N GLU A 506 20.89 -12.82 25.14
CA GLU A 506 20.29 -13.80 24.23
C GLU A 506 19.03 -14.46 24.81
N LYS A 507 19.03 -14.79 26.09
CA LYS A 507 17.88 -15.39 26.80
C LYS A 507 16.58 -14.55 26.68
N TRP A 508 16.71 -13.23 26.57
CA TRP A 508 15.59 -12.29 26.57
C TRP A 508 15.40 -11.56 25.23
N GLN A 509 16.14 -11.97 24.20
CA GLN A 509 15.95 -11.41 22.85
C GLN A 509 14.63 -11.85 22.26
N SER A 510 13.92 -10.87 21.67
CA SER A 510 12.76 -11.14 20.84
C SER A 510 13.19 -11.43 19.40
N TYR A 511 12.61 -12.46 18.79
CA TYR A 511 12.81 -12.72 17.35
C TYR A 511 11.94 -11.82 16.45
N ILE A 512 11.42 -10.70 16.98
CA ILE A 512 10.65 -9.70 16.22
C ILE A 512 11.55 -8.56 15.73
N ILE A 513 12.44 -8.12 16.59
CA ILE A 513 13.37 -7.02 16.34
C ILE A 513 14.57 -7.16 17.27
N THR A 514 15.75 -6.88 16.76
CA THR A 514 16.98 -6.84 17.55
C THR A 514 17.60 -5.45 17.49
N THR A 515 18.05 -4.97 18.64
CA THR A 515 18.81 -3.72 18.75
C THR A 515 20.29 -4.07 18.90
N PHE A 516 21.08 -3.49 18.02
CA PHE A 516 22.53 -3.69 17.95
C PHE A 516 23.30 -2.44 18.39
N ASP A 517 24.45 -2.66 18.97
CA ASP A 517 25.43 -1.61 19.25
C ASP A 517 26.11 -1.20 17.93
N LEU A 518 26.15 0.10 17.63
CA LEU A 518 26.75 0.63 16.42
C LEU A 518 28.18 1.16 16.66
N GLY A 519 28.59 1.32 17.93
CA GLY A 519 29.89 1.91 18.27
C GLY A 519 30.06 3.30 17.65
N ASP A 520 31.19 3.52 16.97
CA ASP A 520 31.55 4.81 16.36
C ASP A 520 31.02 4.99 14.92
N ILE A 521 30.28 4.02 14.38
CA ILE A 521 29.75 4.06 13.01
C ILE A 521 28.62 5.10 12.90
N SER A 522 28.64 5.90 11.82
CA SER A 522 27.53 6.82 11.50
C SER A 522 26.29 6.06 11.06
N PHE A 523 25.20 6.15 11.84
CA PHE A 523 23.92 5.58 11.43
C PHE A 523 23.39 6.19 10.12
N ALA A 524 23.58 7.50 9.93
CA ALA A 524 23.06 8.20 8.76
C ALA A 524 23.70 7.70 7.46
N ASP A 525 25.02 7.50 7.46
CA ASP A 525 25.76 7.04 6.29
C ASP A 525 25.47 5.56 5.99
N MET A 526 25.46 4.71 7.03
CA MET A 526 25.09 3.31 6.92
C MET A 526 23.64 3.16 6.40
N TYR A 527 22.70 3.95 6.92
CA TYR A 527 21.31 3.94 6.49
C TYR A 527 21.16 4.34 5.01
N ALA A 528 21.87 5.41 4.59
CA ALA A 528 21.83 5.87 3.20
C ALA A 528 22.32 4.80 2.23
N GLN A 529 23.42 4.10 2.58
CA GLN A 529 23.95 3.00 1.78
C GLN A 529 22.97 1.82 1.72
N LEU A 530 22.48 1.33 2.87
CA LEU A 530 21.56 0.20 2.93
C LEU A 530 20.24 0.51 2.20
N LYS A 531 19.78 1.76 2.25
CA LYS A 531 18.59 2.17 1.50
C LYS A 531 18.84 2.12 -0.01
N ALA A 532 20.01 2.52 -0.48
CA ALA A 532 20.41 2.37 -1.88
C ALA A 532 20.47 0.90 -2.30
N ASP A 533 20.85 -0.01 -1.38
CA ASP A 533 20.88 -1.46 -1.58
C ASP A 533 19.50 -2.13 -1.43
N GLY A 534 18.44 -1.32 -1.20
CA GLY A 534 17.05 -1.78 -1.12
C GLY A 534 16.58 -2.19 0.29
N PHE A 535 17.29 -1.80 1.36
CA PHE A 535 16.93 -2.10 2.75
C PHE A 535 16.66 -0.84 3.58
N VAL A 536 15.59 -0.87 4.35
CA VAL A 536 15.23 0.19 5.31
C VAL A 536 15.27 -0.38 6.71
N ILE A 537 16.11 0.22 7.58
CA ILE A 537 16.26 -0.14 8.99
C ILE A 537 15.87 1.05 9.89
N TYR A 538 15.83 0.86 11.21
CA TYR A 538 15.52 1.94 12.13
C TYR A 538 16.71 2.34 13.01
N PRO A 539 16.82 3.65 13.36
CA PRO A 539 17.75 4.09 14.38
C PRO A 539 17.38 3.47 15.74
N GLY A 540 18.35 3.35 16.61
CA GLY A 540 18.11 3.02 18.00
C GLY A 540 17.33 4.11 18.74
N LYS A 541 16.79 3.77 19.89
CA LYS A 541 16.06 4.71 20.77
C LYS A 541 16.71 4.85 22.15
N LEU A 542 17.89 4.31 22.35
CA LEU A 542 18.67 4.51 23.56
C LEU A 542 19.32 5.88 23.51
N THR A 543 19.27 6.61 24.62
CA THR A 543 19.78 7.99 24.69
C THR A 543 21.28 8.06 25.03
N ASP A 544 21.81 6.99 25.55
CA ASP A 544 23.18 6.86 26.08
C ASP A 544 24.10 5.98 25.21
N LYS A 545 23.57 5.37 24.15
CA LYS A 545 24.31 4.49 23.23
C LYS A 545 23.93 4.74 21.78
N ASN A 546 24.93 4.71 20.91
CA ASN A 546 24.71 4.68 19.48
C ASN A 546 24.25 3.29 19.04
N THR A 547 22.99 3.15 18.65
CA THR A 547 22.37 1.85 18.36
C THR A 547 21.50 1.92 17.12
N PHE A 548 21.26 0.77 16.49
CA PHE A 548 20.30 0.61 15.41
C PHE A 548 19.47 -0.65 15.60
N ARG A 549 18.35 -0.73 14.89
CA ARG A 549 17.40 -1.82 15.04
C ARG A 549 17.07 -2.47 13.70
N ILE A 550 17.02 -3.80 13.71
CA ILE A 550 16.61 -4.60 12.56
C ILE A 550 15.44 -5.49 12.98
N GLY A 551 14.31 -5.32 12.30
CA GLY A 551 13.13 -6.17 12.42
C GLY A 551 13.24 -7.41 11.55
N THR A 552 12.65 -8.51 12.02
CA THR A 552 12.70 -9.82 11.38
C THR A 552 11.33 -10.34 10.94
N ILE A 553 10.34 -9.45 10.92
CA ILE A 553 8.93 -9.72 10.62
C ILE A 553 8.50 -9.12 9.29
N GLY A 554 7.43 -9.65 8.71
CA GLY A 554 6.91 -9.26 7.40
C GLY A 554 7.16 -10.32 6.33
N ASP A 555 6.90 -10.00 5.07
CA ASP A 555 7.19 -10.88 3.93
C ASP A 555 8.70 -10.93 3.65
N LEU A 556 9.44 -11.47 4.60
CA LEU A 556 10.89 -11.57 4.65
C LEU A 556 11.31 -13.01 4.97
N TYR A 557 12.47 -13.40 4.47
CA TYR A 557 13.02 -14.75 4.54
C TYR A 557 14.52 -14.72 4.89
N PRO A 558 15.14 -15.81 5.37
CA PRO A 558 16.56 -15.85 5.75
C PRO A 558 17.52 -15.27 4.70
N LYS A 559 17.27 -15.52 3.41
CA LYS A 559 18.07 -14.97 2.30
C LYS A 559 18.11 -13.43 2.25
N ASP A 560 17.05 -12.76 2.74
CA ASP A 560 17.02 -11.30 2.80
C ASP A 560 18.03 -10.78 3.83
N TYR A 561 18.22 -11.49 4.94
CA TYR A 561 19.18 -11.17 6.00
C TYR A 561 20.62 -11.55 5.63
N GLU A 562 20.81 -12.65 4.90
CA GLU A 562 22.12 -13.00 4.30
C GLU A 562 22.58 -11.88 3.35
N ARG A 563 21.68 -11.38 2.49
CA ARG A 563 21.96 -10.25 1.59
C ARG A 563 22.23 -8.97 2.36
N LEU A 564 21.41 -8.65 3.38
CA LEU A 564 21.63 -7.48 4.24
C LEU A 564 23.01 -7.51 4.88
N CYS A 565 23.41 -8.65 5.47
CA CYS A 565 24.72 -8.80 6.13
C CYS A 565 25.87 -8.63 5.13
N LYS A 566 25.70 -9.07 3.88
CA LYS A 566 26.68 -8.83 2.81
C LYS A 566 26.80 -7.33 2.48
N CYS A 567 25.69 -6.61 2.34
CA CYS A 567 25.71 -5.16 2.13
C CYS A 567 26.37 -4.42 3.32
N LEU A 568 26.10 -4.85 4.54
CA LEU A 568 26.77 -4.32 5.73
C LEU A 568 28.27 -4.59 5.74
N GLU A 569 28.71 -5.78 5.35
CA GLU A 569 30.13 -6.15 5.22
C GLU A 569 30.83 -5.25 4.19
N GLU A 570 30.22 -5.06 3.03
CA GLU A 570 30.73 -4.19 1.97
C GLU A 570 30.85 -2.72 2.45
N TYR A 571 29.84 -2.24 3.19
CA TYR A 571 29.87 -0.90 3.80
C TYR A 571 31.00 -0.76 4.82
N LEU A 572 31.15 -1.70 5.75
CA LEU A 572 32.19 -1.67 6.79
C LEU A 572 33.60 -1.72 6.19
N ASN A 573 33.79 -2.49 5.12
CA ASN A 573 35.07 -2.62 4.43
C ASN A 573 35.41 -1.39 3.53
N SER A 574 34.44 -0.55 3.19
CA SER A 574 34.66 0.63 2.38
C SER A 574 35.38 1.77 3.10
N GLY A 575 35.55 1.67 4.43
CA GLY A 575 36.24 2.66 5.25
C GLY A 575 35.48 4.00 5.40
N LYS A 576 34.17 4.00 5.14
CA LYS A 576 33.29 5.16 5.27
C LYS A 576 32.77 5.31 6.70
#